data_ef712ae08ad35e89ee9b4f29eafe721d
#
_entry.id   ef712ae08ad35e89ee9b4f29eafe721d
#
_cell.length_a   1.000
_cell.length_b   1.000
_cell.length_c   1.000
_cell.angle_alpha   90.00
_cell.angle_beta   90.00
_cell.angle_gamma   90.00
#
_symmetry.space_group_name_H-M   'P 1'
#
loop_
_entity.id
_entity.type
_entity.pdbx_description
1 polymer ?
#
loop_
_entity_poly.entity_id
_entity_poly.type
_entity_poly.pdbx_seq_one_letter_code
_entity_poly.pdbx_strand_id
1 'polypeptide(L)'
;MASDGNTPWCIGLGSGAATGWPATDWMEDIMLRTHSPDVYDMWVSNEMPFNDPRVLEAMDFFGSFALNDSFVNGGSKAVATTDFRDAPNGLFTSPAECMMHRQASFIPAFFPEGVEAGVDYDFFYFPAYATKDLGTPVLGAGTLVAATNDNPATIEFMKFLMHPEPHEYWMAKGGFLTPHKGVDGSKYASD
;
A
#
# COMPACT_ATOMS: atom_id res chain seq x y z
N MET A 1 -8.51 -11.91 -17.14
CA MET A 1 -7.35 -12.59 -16.51
C MET A 1 -7.74 -13.99 -16.02
N ALA A 2 -8.55 -14.13 -14.97
CA ALA A 2 -8.90 -15.48 -14.48
C ALA A 2 -9.61 -16.37 -15.51
N SER A 3 -10.46 -15.80 -16.38
CA SER A 3 -11.07 -16.50 -17.52
C SER A 3 -10.05 -17.11 -18.50
N ASP A 4 -8.85 -16.55 -18.53
CA ASP A 4 -7.78 -16.95 -19.45
C ASP A 4 -6.74 -17.86 -18.76
N GLY A 5 -7.07 -18.33 -17.55
CA GLY A 5 -6.21 -19.19 -16.74
C GLY A 5 -5.09 -18.50 -15.97
N ASN A 6 -5.07 -17.16 -15.94
CA ASN A 6 -4.10 -16.39 -15.17
C ASN A 6 -4.63 -16.09 -13.76
N THR A 7 -3.74 -16.07 -12.77
CA THR A 7 -4.06 -15.65 -11.41
C THR A 7 -3.96 -14.13 -11.31
N PRO A 8 -5.04 -13.40 -11.01
CA PRO A 8 -5.00 -11.94 -11.00
C PRO A 8 -4.08 -11.35 -9.94
N TRP A 9 -4.10 -11.88 -8.71
CA TRP A 9 -3.57 -11.17 -7.55
C TRP A 9 -2.42 -11.88 -6.85
N CYS A 10 -1.39 -11.12 -6.56
CA CYS A 10 -0.34 -11.42 -5.61
C CYS A 10 -0.70 -10.74 -4.29
N ILE A 11 -1.24 -11.43 -3.31
CA ILE A 11 -1.64 -10.85 -2.00
C ILE A 11 -0.93 -11.58 -0.87
N GLY A 12 -0.35 -10.84 0.05
CA GLY A 12 0.20 -11.34 1.29
C GLY A 12 -0.08 -10.36 2.43
N LEU A 13 -0.63 -10.85 3.53
CA LEU A 13 -0.98 -10.09 4.71
C LEU A 13 -0.02 -10.30 5.88
N GLY A 14 0.92 -11.24 5.74
CA GLY A 14 1.90 -11.57 6.76
C GLY A 14 2.88 -10.43 7.01
N SER A 15 3.15 -10.11 8.26
CA SER A 15 4.11 -9.09 8.71
C SER A 15 4.54 -9.33 10.17
N GLY A 16 4.79 -10.58 10.55
CA GLY A 16 5.13 -10.92 11.92
C GLY A 16 4.08 -10.43 12.92
N ALA A 17 4.50 -9.67 13.92
CA ALA A 17 3.60 -9.11 14.94
C ALA A 17 2.61 -8.07 14.40
N ALA A 18 2.88 -7.51 13.22
CA ALA A 18 2.01 -6.53 12.56
C ALA A 18 1.15 -7.15 11.45
N THR A 19 1.09 -8.50 11.37
CA THR A 19 0.27 -9.21 10.37
C THR A 19 -1.14 -8.64 10.31
N GLY A 20 -1.62 -8.39 9.08
CA GLY A 20 -2.96 -7.88 8.80
C GLY A 20 -3.00 -6.41 8.34
N TRP A 21 -1.95 -5.62 8.57
CA TRP A 21 -1.95 -4.22 8.12
C TRP A 21 -2.17 -4.06 6.59
N PRO A 22 -1.69 -4.96 5.70
CA PRO A 22 -2.00 -4.81 4.28
C PRO A 22 -3.51 -4.98 3.98
N ALA A 23 -4.23 -5.77 4.80
CA ALA A 23 -5.68 -5.86 4.67
C ALA A 23 -6.38 -4.56 5.08
N THR A 24 -5.87 -3.84 6.09
CA THR A 24 -6.38 -2.52 6.46
C THR A 24 -6.25 -1.55 5.30
N ASP A 25 -5.10 -1.50 4.65
CA ASP A 25 -4.87 -0.67 3.47
C ASP A 25 -5.80 -1.03 2.30
N TRP A 26 -6.08 -2.32 2.08
CA TRP A 26 -7.09 -2.76 1.11
C TRP A 26 -8.47 -2.24 1.45
N MET A 27 -8.88 -2.33 2.72
CA MET A 27 -10.17 -1.85 3.21
C MET A 27 -10.31 -0.34 3.00
N GLU A 28 -9.27 0.41 3.32
CA GLU A 28 -9.24 1.86 3.15
C GLU A 28 -9.38 2.28 1.68
N ASP A 29 -8.63 1.64 0.78
CA ASP A 29 -8.76 1.89 -0.66
C ASP A 29 -10.15 1.51 -1.20
N ILE A 30 -10.71 0.39 -0.74
CA ILE A 30 -12.07 -0.03 -1.14
C ILE A 30 -13.11 0.97 -0.61
N MET A 31 -13.01 1.41 0.64
CA MET A 31 -13.89 2.44 1.20
C MET A 31 -13.87 3.73 0.36
N LEU A 32 -12.69 4.19 -0.03
CA LEU A 32 -12.52 5.37 -0.86
C LEU A 32 -13.04 5.22 -2.30
N ARG A 33 -13.31 3.99 -2.79
CA ARG A 33 -13.88 3.69 -4.11
C ARG A 33 -15.35 3.31 -4.07
N THR A 34 -15.84 2.87 -2.94
CA THR A 34 -17.24 2.48 -2.75
C THR A 34 -18.06 3.56 -2.04
N HIS A 35 -17.39 4.40 -1.25
CA HIS A 35 -18.00 5.49 -0.49
C HIS A 35 -17.20 6.79 -0.68
N SER A 36 -17.80 7.92 -0.29
CA SER A 36 -17.13 9.23 -0.39
C SER A 36 -15.99 9.36 0.64
N PRO A 37 -15.03 10.29 0.41
CA PRO A 37 -14.03 10.64 1.43
C PRO A 37 -14.63 11.03 2.77
N ASP A 38 -15.77 11.73 2.78
CA ASP A 38 -16.46 12.09 4.05
C ASP A 38 -16.89 10.85 4.84
N VAL A 39 -17.32 9.78 4.17
CA VAL A 39 -17.67 8.51 4.83
C VAL A 39 -16.42 7.83 5.37
N TYR A 40 -15.31 7.88 4.63
CA TYR A 40 -14.02 7.40 5.09
C TYR A 40 -13.56 8.15 6.36
N ASP A 41 -13.67 9.50 6.36
CA ASP A 41 -13.32 10.33 7.52
C ASP A 41 -14.16 10.00 8.75
N MET A 42 -15.48 9.79 8.58
CA MET A 42 -16.36 9.34 9.67
C MET A 42 -15.95 7.97 10.23
N TRP A 43 -15.45 7.08 9.39
CA TRP A 43 -14.98 5.77 9.82
C TRP A 43 -13.68 5.87 10.63
N VAL A 44 -12.68 6.60 10.15
CA VAL A 44 -11.38 6.74 10.83
C VAL A 44 -11.47 7.60 12.09
N SER A 45 -12.41 8.55 12.16
CA SER A 45 -12.69 9.34 13.38
C SER A 45 -13.55 8.59 14.41
N ASN A 46 -14.04 7.39 14.06
CA ASN A 46 -14.95 6.60 14.87
C ASN A 46 -16.34 7.27 15.11
N GLU A 47 -16.72 8.21 14.25
CA GLU A 47 -18.10 8.72 14.18
C GLU A 47 -19.03 7.69 13.57
N MET A 48 -18.51 6.84 12.70
CA MET A 48 -19.19 5.67 12.15
C MET A 48 -18.66 4.40 12.81
N PRO A 49 -19.54 3.55 13.40
CA PRO A 49 -19.09 2.33 14.06
C PRO A 49 -18.54 1.33 13.04
N PHE A 50 -17.59 0.50 13.50
CA PHE A 50 -16.93 -0.50 12.63
C PHE A 50 -17.90 -1.55 12.04
N ASN A 51 -19.04 -1.80 12.71
CA ASN A 51 -20.08 -2.70 12.23
C ASN A 51 -21.15 -2.01 11.34
N ASP A 52 -20.87 -0.81 10.83
CA ASP A 52 -21.74 -0.13 9.86
C ASP A 52 -21.82 -0.98 8.57
N PRO A 53 -23.01 -1.06 7.93
CA PRO A 53 -23.19 -1.82 6.68
C PRO A 53 -22.21 -1.45 5.57
N ARG A 54 -21.74 -0.21 5.51
CA ARG A 54 -20.76 0.26 4.52
C ARG A 54 -19.38 -0.39 4.72
N VAL A 55 -18.97 -0.60 5.97
CA VAL A 55 -17.74 -1.33 6.29
C VAL A 55 -17.88 -2.80 5.92
N LEU A 56 -19.05 -3.41 6.19
CA LEU A 56 -19.33 -4.79 5.78
C LEU A 56 -19.31 -4.94 4.26
N GLU A 57 -19.89 -3.98 3.50
CA GLU A 57 -19.82 -3.97 2.02
C GLU A 57 -18.37 -4.00 1.53
N ALA A 58 -17.48 -3.19 2.13
CA ALA A 58 -16.07 -3.17 1.78
C ALA A 58 -15.36 -4.49 2.14
N MET A 59 -15.67 -5.08 3.29
CA MET A 59 -15.14 -6.39 3.70
C MET A 59 -15.60 -7.51 2.75
N ASP A 60 -16.86 -7.54 2.40
CA ASP A 60 -17.42 -8.52 1.46
C ASP A 60 -16.78 -8.37 0.08
N PHE A 61 -16.54 -7.12 -0.35
CA PHE A 61 -15.86 -6.86 -1.62
C PHE A 61 -14.42 -7.37 -1.59
N PHE A 62 -13.64 -7.07 -0.56
CA PHE A 62 -12.29 -7.62 -0.39
C PHE A 62 -12.31 -9.15 -0.35
N GLY A 63 -13.20 -9.72 0.45
CA GLY A 63 -13.37 -11.17 0.57
C GLY A 63 -13.73 -11.86 -0.74
N SER A 64 -14.48 -11.19 -1.62
CA SER A 64 -14.95 -11.75 -2.89
C SER A 64 -13.80 -12.19 -3.82
N PHE A 65 -12.63 -11.55 -3.74
CA PHE A 65 -11.45 -11.96 -4.49
C PHE A 65 -10.35 -12.56 -3.61
N ALA A 66 -10.10 -12.02 -2.42
CA ALA A 66 -9.03 -12.50 -1.54
C ALA A 66 -9.29 -13.93 -0.99
N LEU A 67 -10.55 -14.33 -0.88
CA LEU A 67 -10.96 -15.68 -0.45
C LEU A 67 -11.24 -16.63 -1.61
N ASN A 68 -11.01 -16.24 -2.84
CA ASN A 68 -11.18 -17.07 -4.03
C ASN A 68 -9.84 -17.66 -4.47
N ASP A 69 -9.69 -18.99 -4.32
CA ASP A 69 -8.45 -19.70 -4.64
C ASP A 69 -7.97 -19.49 -6.10
N SER A 70 -8.88 -19.22 -7.03
CA SER A 70 -8.54 -18.98 -8.44
C SER A 70 -8.07 -17.54 -8.71
N PHE A 71 -8.22 -16.63 -7.75
CA PHE A 71 -7.90 -15.22 -7.94
C PHE A 71 -6.60 -14.79 -7.27
N VAL A 72 -6.08 -15.59 -6.34
CA VAL A 72 -4.90 -15.24 -5.57
C VAL A 72 -3.80 -16.30 -5.67
N ASN A 73 -2.57 -15.86 -5.78
CA ASN A 73 -1.42 -16.76 -5.83
C ASN A 73 -1.30 -17.59 -4.56
N GLY A 74 -1.16 -18.90 -4.71
CA GLY A 74 -1.15 -19.87 -3.62
C GLY A 74 -2.51 -20.15 -2.97
N GLY A 75 -3.59 -19.55 -3.51
CA GLY A 75 -4.95 -19.71 -2.99
C GLY A 75 -5.24 -18.84 -1.75
N SER A 76 -6.48 -18.86 -1.31
CA SER A 76 -6.97 -18.02 -0.20
C SER A 76 -6.21 -18.23 1.13
N LYS A 77 -5.69 -19.42 1.37
CA LYS A 77 -4.88 -19.69 2.57
C LYS A 77 -3.54 -18.97 2.57
N ALA A 78 -2.94 -18.81 1.38
CA ALA A 78 -1.68 -18.11 1.23
C ALA A 78 -1.80 -16.62 1.53
N VAL A 79 -2.96 -16.01 1.27
CA VAL A 79 -3.22 -14.60 1.57
C VAL A 79 -2.85 -14.23 3.01
N ALA A 80 -3.25 -15.03 3.98
CA ALA A 80 -3.00 -14.75 5.40
C ALA A 80 -1.55 -15.04 5.83
N THR A 81 -0.84 -15.93 5.14
CA THR A 81 0.46 -16.48 5.57
C THR A 81 1.65 -15.96 4.79
N THR A 82 1.45 -15.54 3.55
CA THR A 82 2.52 -14.95 2.74
C THR A 82 2.92 -13.59 3.31
N ASP A 83 4.22 -13.40 3.56
CA ASP A 83 4.75 -12.12 4.01
C ASP A 83 4.53 -11.05 2.93
N PHE A 84 4.19 -9.83 3.34
CA PHE A 84 3.91 -8.74 2.40
C PHE A 84 5.10 -8.42 1.47
N ARG A 85 6.33 -8.69 1.93
CA ARG A 85 7.57 -8.49 1.15
C ARG A 85 7.75 -9.54 0.07
N ASP A 86 7.26 -10.75 0.31
CA ASP A 86 7.39 -11.89 -0.60
C ASP A 86 6.23 -11.99 -1.58
N ALA A 87 5.07 -11.40 -1.22
CA ALA A 87 3.85 -11.45 -2.02
C ALA A 87 4.05 -10.99 -3.48
N PRO A 88 4.83 -9.92 -3.80
CA PRO A 88 5.03 -9.47 -5.18
C PRO A 88 5.96 -10.39 -6.01
N ASN A 89 6.70 -11.33 -5.41
CA ASN A 89 7.67 -12.17 -6.13
C ASN A 89 7.05 -12.94 -7.29
N GLY A 90 5.78 -13.35 -7.16
CA GLY A 90 5.04 -14.03 -8.22
C GLY A 90 4.84 -13.23 -9.51
N LEU A 91 4.98 -11.89 -9.46
CA LEU A 91 4.97 -11.04 -10.67
C LEU A 91 6.19 -11.30 -11.57
N PHE A 92 7.32 -11.63 -10.95
CA PHE A 92 8.64 -11.70 -11.59
C PHE A 92 9.09 -13.14 -11.91
N THR A 93 8.23 -14.13 -11.71
CA THR A 93 8.48 -15.50 -12.14
C THR A 93 8.22 -15.69 -13.65
N SER A 94 8.79 -16.73 -14.26
CA SER A 94 8.56 -17.02 -15.67
C SER A 94 8.10 -18.48 -15.84
N PRO A 95 6.81 -18.72 -16.18
CA PRO A 95 5.73 -17.74 -16.35
C PRO A 95 5.36 -17.03 -15.02
N ALA A 96 4.76 -15.83 -15.11
CA ALA A 96 4.29 -15.12 -13.95
C ALA A 96 3.20 -15.92 -13.22
N GLU A 97 3.33 -16.03 -11.89
CA GLU A 97 2.38 -16.75 -11.04
C GLU A 97 1.15 -15.90 -10.71
N CYS A 98 1.28 -14.59 -10.75
CA CYS A 98 0.19 -13.63 -10.58
C CYS A 98 0.51 -12.34 -11.34
N MET A 99 -0.53 -11.53 -11.64
CA MET A 99 -0.44 -10.44 -12.61
C MET A 99 -0.42 -9.04 -11.98
N MET A 100 -0.95 -8.90 -10.77
CA MET A 100 -1.11 -7.60 -10.12
C MET A 100 -0.81 -7.71 -8.63
N HIS A 101 -0.25 -6.64 -8.08
CA HIS A 101 -0.02 -6.45 -6.67
C HIS A 101 -0.50 -5.06 -6.25
N ARG A 102 -1.16 -4.94 -5.11
CA ARG A 102 -1.52 -3.65 -4.53
C ARG A 102 -0.73 -3.45 -3.25
N GLN A 103 0.02 -2.35 -3.18
CA GLN A 103 0.83 -2.01 -2.02
C GLN A 103 1.15 -0.50 -2.01
N ALA A 104 1.76 -0.03 -0.94
CA ALA A 104 2.28 1.33 -0.82
C ALA A 104 3.58 1.54 -1.61
N SER A 105 3.97 2.79 -1.79
CA SER A 105 5.10 3.23 -2.62
C SER A 105 6.47 2.65 -2.25
N PHE A 106 6.62 2.06 -1.08
CA PHE A 106 7.87 1.44 -0.64
C PHE A 106 8.11 0.03 -1.21
N ILE A 107 7.09 -0.62 -1.81
CA ILE A 107 7.17 -2.03 -2.16
C ILE A 107 8.27 -2.38 -3.17
N PRO A 108 8.67 -1.50 -4.10
CA PRO A 108 9.78 -1.80 -5.01
C PRO A 108 11.11 -2.13 -4.31
N ALA A 109 11.30 -1.64 -3.06
CA ALA A 109 12.48 -1.98 -2.27
C ALA A 109 12.59 -3.47 -1.89
N PHE A 110 11.51 -4.24 -2.07
CA PHE A 110 11.44 -5.68 -1.80
C PHE A 110 11.35 -6.52 -3.07
N PHE A 111 11.42 -5.91 -4.25
CA PHE A 111 11.43 -6.64 -5.51
C PHE A 111 12.75 -7.38 -5.72
N PRO A 112 12.79 -8.43 -6.54
CA PRO A 112 14.02 -9.12 -6.87
C PRO A 112 15.08 -8.19 -7.44
N GLU A 113 16.36 -8.49 -7.20
CA GLU A 113 17.47 -7.71 -7.75
C GLU A 113 17.45 -7.71 -9.28
N GLY A 114 17.70 -6.55 -9.87
CA GLY A 114 17.76 -6.37 -11.32
C GLY A 114 16.42 -6.09 -12.00
N VAL A 115 15.35 -5.94 -11.24
CA VAL A 115 14.03 -5.56 -11.77
C VAL A 115 13.97 -4.03 -11.98
N GLU A 116 13.56 -3.60 -13.16
CA GLU A 116 13.54 -2.18 -13.56
C GLU A 116 12.12 -1.64 -13.73
N ALA A 117 11.86 -0.48 -13.12
CA ALA A 117 10.59 0.25 -13.30
C ALA A 117 10.42 0.70 -14.76
N GLY A 118 9.21 0.59 -15.29
CA GLY A 118 8.89 0.92 -16.68
C GLY A 118 9.36 -0.11 -17.71
N VAL A 119 10.09 -1.16 -17.28
CA VAL A 119 10.54 -2.28 -18.12
C VAL A 119 9.88 -3.59 -17.67
N ASP A 120 10.12 -3.98 -16.42
CA ASP A 120 9.64 -5.24 -15.85
C ASP A 120 8.33 -5.07 -15.08
N TYR A 121 8.09 -3.88 -14.57
CA TYR A 121 6.83 -3.51 -13.90
C TYR A 121 6.50 -2.04 -14.12
N ASP A 122 5.24 -1.71 -13.96
CA ASP A 122 4.73 -0.35 -13.92
C ASP A 122 3.61 -0.28 -12.90
N PHE A 123 3.16 0.93 -12.57
CA PHE A 123 2.04 1.12 -11.65
C PHE A 123 0.90 1.88 -12.32
N PHE A 124 -0.29 1.67 -11.81
CA PHE A 124 -1.48 2.40 -12.23
C PHE A 124 -2.30 2.82 -11.03
N TYR A 125 -3.06 3.89 -11.21
CA TYR A 125 -3.97 4.36 -10.19
C TYR A 125 -4.99 3.29 -9.83
N PHE A 126 -5.25 3.07 -8.53
CA PHE A 126 -6.24 2.10 -8.07
C PHE A 126 -7.61 2.43 -8.70
N PRO A 127 -8.23 1.52 -9.46
CA PRO A 127 -9.39 1.84 -10.28
C PRO A 127 -10.58 2.33 -9.48
N ALA A 128 -11.33 3.26 -10.06
CA ALA A 128 -12.65 3.62 -9.53
C ALA A 128 -13.62 2.45 -9.64
N TYR A 129 -14.56 2.38 -8.73
CA TYR A 129 -15.67 1.43 -8.85
C TYR A 129 -16.58 1.85 -10.03
N ALA A 130 -16.83 0.93 -10.95
CA ALA A 130 -17.44 1.23 -12.26
C ALA A 130 -18.81 1.94 -12.20
N THR A 131 -19.50 1.84 -11.07
CA THR A 131 -20.85 2.42 -10.88
C THR A 131 -20.85 3.68 -10.03
N LYS A 132 -19.68 4.14 -9.54
CA LYS A 132 -19.56 5.28 -8.62
C LYS A 132 -18.46 6.23 -9.11
N ASP A 133 -18.84 7.48 -9.37
CA ASP A 133 -17.87 8.56 -9.62
C ASP A 133 -17.62 9.32 -8.31
N LEU A 134 -16.54 8.95 -7.64
CA LEU A 134 -16.09 9.55 -6.39
C LEU A 134 -14.80 10.37 -6.58
N GLY A 135 -14.50 10.76 -7.81
CA GLY A 135 -13.27 11.45 -8.17
C GLY A 135 -12.04 10.51 -8.13
N THR A 136 -10.89 11.07 -7.78
CA THR A 136 -9.61 10.35 -7.72
C THR A 136 -8.99 10.43 -6.32
N PRO A 137 -9.62 9.85 -5.28
CA PRO A 137 -9.05 9.86 -3.93
C PRO A 137 -7.76 9.04 -3.90
N VAL A 138 -6.79 9.50 -3.12
CA VAL A 138 -5.51 8.81 -2.90
C VAL A 138 -5.41 8.46 -1.43
N LEU A 139 -5.17 7.19 -1.13
CA LEU A 139 -4.83 6.75 0.20
C LEU A 139 -3.40 7.17 0.52
N GLY A 140 -3.22 7.97 1.56
CA GLY A 140 -1.92 8.39 2.07
C GLY A 140 -1.70 7.89 3.49
N ALA A 141 -0.57 7.25 3.74
CA ALA A 141 -0.12 6.87 5.07
C ALA A 141 1.31 7.37 5.28
N GLY A 142 1.67 7.67 6.53
CA GLY A 142 2.99 8.20 6.86
C GLY A 142 3.64 7.48 8.03
N THR A 143 4.95 7.39 8.00
CA THR A 143 5.74 7.02 9.17
C THR A 143 5.89 8.22 10.09
N LEU A 144 5.45 8.07 11.33
CA LEU A 144 5.57 9.11 12.35
C LEU A 144 6.85 8.90 13.17
N VAL A 145 7.58 9.98 13.40
CA VAL A 145 8.74 9.99 14.29
C VAL A 145 8.37 10.69 15.57
N ALA A 146 8.55 10.02 16.70
CA ALA A 146 8.22 10.55 18.02
C ALA A 146 9.44 10.58 18.94
N ALA A 147 9.62 11.68 19.67
CA ALA A 147 10.60 11.74 20.75
C ALA A 147 10.03 11.07 22.01
N THR A 148 10.77 10.13 22.58
CA THR A 148 10.38 9.44 23.84
C THR A 148 11.03 10.05 25.07
N ASN A 149 11.92 11.03 24.90
CA ASN A 149 12.48 11.85 25.94
C ASN A 149 12.79 13.25 25.39
N ASP A 150 13.02 14.23 26.27
CA ASP A 150 13.21 15.63 25.95
C ASP A 150 14.66 16.13 26.14
N ASN A 151 15.64 15.22 26.13
CA ASN A 151 17.02 15.65 26.22
C ASN A 151 17.46 16.52 25.01
N PRO A 152 18.44 17.41 25.19
CA PRO A 152 18.84 18.34 24.12
C PRO A 152 19.24 17.67 22.81
N ALA A 153 19.90 16.51 22.84
CA ALA A 153 20.29 15.81 21.62
C ALA A 153 19.07 15.27 20.84
N THR A 154 18.08 14.72 21.55
CA THR A 154 16.82 14.28 20.92
C THR A 154 16.10 15.46 20.27
N ILE A 155 16.01 16.60 20.97
CA ILE A 155 15.34 17.78 20.42
C ILE A 155 16.07 18.30 19.17
N GLU A 156 17.40 18.40 19.19
CA GLU A 156 18.16 18.84 18.00
C GLU A 156 18.03 17.84 16.82
N PHE A 157 17.98 16.54 17.10
CA PHE A 157 17.73 15.54 16.06
C PHE A 157 16.33 15.68 15.45
N MET A 158 15.29 15.89 16.27
CA MET A 158 13.94 16.15 15.76
C MET A 158 13.87 17.42 14.91
N LYS A 159 14.58 18.49 15.30
CA LYS A 159 14.68 19.70 14.49
C LYS A 159 15.41 19.44 13.18
N PHE A 160 16.50 18.66 13.19
CA PHE A 160 17.20 18.27 11.97
C PHE A 160 16.28 17.53 10.98
N LEU A 161 15.44 16.60 11.47
CA LEU A 161 14.46 15.90 10.63
C LEU A 161 13.40 16.81 10.01
N MET A 162 13.23 18.04 10.51
CA MET A 162 12.33 19.05 9.93
C MET A 162 12.96 19.85 8.79
N HIS A 163 14.25 19.70 8.53
CA HIS A 163 14.93 20.36 7.41
C HIS A 163 14.79 19.53 6.12
N PRO A 164 14.94 20.12 4.93
CA PRO A 164 14.87 19.39 3.66
C PRO A 164 16.01 18.38 3.48
N GLU A 165 17.20 18.70 3.99
CA GLU A 165 18.43 17.93 3.76
C GLU A 165 18.32 16.43 4.12
N PRO A 166 17.84 16.00 5.33
CA PRO A 166 17.71 14.57 5.62
C PRO A 166 16.70 13.86 4.70
N HIS A 167 15.67 14.56 4.24
CA HIS A 167 14.71 14.00 3.29
C HIS A 167 15.35 13.73 1.93
N GLU A 168 16.19 14.65 1.43
CA GLU A 168 16.88 14.48 0.15
C GLU A 168 17.85 13.29 0.16
N TYR A 169 18.50 12.99 1.27
CA TYR A 169 19.30 11.76 1.40
C TYR A 169 18.46 10.49 1.27
N TRP A 170 17.25 10.48 1.82
CA TRP A 170 16.36 9.34 1.69
C TRP A 170 15.75 9.23 0.30
N MET A 171 15.33 10.35 -0.27
CA MET A 171 14.82 10.39 -1.65
C MET A 171 15.83 9.79 -2.63
N ALA A 172 17.10 10.13 -2.48
CA ALA A 172 18.18 9.62 -3.34
C ALA A 172 18.42 8.10 -3.19
N LYS A 173 17.89 7.45 -2.15
CA LYS A 173 17.98 6.00 -1.96
C LYS A 173 16.79 5.23 -2.52
N GLY A 174 15.72 5.92 -2.92
CA GLY A 174 14.46 5.32 -3.36
C GLY A 174 13.60 4.77 -2.23
N GLY A 175 12.36 4.39 -2.57
CA GLY A 175 11.40 3.80 -1.64
C GLY A 175 10.83 4.76 -0.57
N PHE A 176 11.08 6.06 -0.71
CA PHE A 176 10.67 7.11 0.24
C PHE A 176 10.02 8.28 -0.48
N LEU A 177 8.80 8.61 -0.11
CA LEU A 177 8.12 9.83 -0.53
C LEU A 177 8.10 10.82 0.66
N THR A 178 8.63 12.01 0.43
CA THR A 178 8.72 13.03 1.49
C THR A 178 7.45 13.89 1.55
N PRO A 179 6.94 14.19 2.76
CA PRO A 179 5.90 15.20 2.94
C PRO A 179 6.49 16.63 2.97
N HIS A 180 7.80 16.81 2.95
CA HIS A 180 8.46 18.09 3.10
C HIS A 180 8.39 18.91 1.80
N LYS A 181 7.69 20.06 1.83
CA LYS A 181 7.45 20.89 0.63
C LYS A 181 8.66 21.68 0.14
N GLY A 182 9.73 21.76 0.92
CA GLY A 182 10.94 22.55 0.62
C GLY A 182 12.08 21.73 0.01
N VAL A 183 11.86 20.46 -0.33
CA VAL A 183 12.88 19.60 -0.95
C VAL A 183 12.95 19.84 -2.46
N ASP A 184 14.10 19.53 -3.04
CA ASP A 184 14.28 19.47 -4.48
C ASP A 184 13.81 18.11 -5.00
N GLY A 185 12.71 18.10 -5.74
CA GLY A 185 12.13 16.86 -6.31
C GLY A 185 13.05 16.11 -7.27
N SER A 186 14.06 16.79 -7.86
CA SER A 186 15.06 16.15 -8.72
C SER A 186 16.01 15.21 -7.97
N LYS A 187 15.91 15.14 -6.64
CA LYS A 187 16.72 14.24 -5.78
C LYS A 187 16.14 12.84 -5.66
N TYR A 188 14.95 12.57 -6.17
CA TYR A 188 14.45 11.18 -6.22
C TYR A 188 15.36 10.31 -7.10
N ALA A 189 15.60 9.08 -6.66
CA ALA A 189 16.56 8.16 -7.30
C ALA A 189 16.09 7.63 -8.65
N SER A 190 14.78 7.62 -8.89
CA SER A 190 14.15 7.16 -10.14
C SER A 190 12.98 8.06 -10.48
N ASP A 191 12.78 8.27 -11.75
CA ASP A 191 11.62 8.97 -12.30
C ASP A 191 10.36 8.15 -12.19
#